data_69fd6ac595cc6c119b03f1995021de44
#
_entry.id   69fd6ac595cc6c119b03f1995021de44
#
_cell.length_a   1.000
_cell.length_b   1.000
_cell.length_c   1.000
_cell.angle_alpha   90.00
_cell.angle_beta   90.00
_cell.angle_gamma   90.00
#
_symmetry.space_group_name_H-M   'P 1'
#
loop_
_entity.id
_entity.type
_entity.pdbx_description
1 polymer ?
#
loop_
_entity_poly.entity_id
_entity_poly.type
_entity_poly.pdbx_seq_one_letter_code
_entity_poly.pdbx_strand_id
1 'polypeptide(L)'
;MKALPYSIFKVVQGLSYPRQSEIRVSSEWDTSDWACTQKIVDEISQTTDIVIVSTKDAHAESVIEKFNRINYKFHIVIFGHTKADIREKYGLLNPTIIQSRESFLGIIIHKNGDKSFITKKIKENRPIDIDDPQFFLPEFKINLWTQEKNKVMFKAPNVTVEFIVPKGFSLKRTSLDLLWAIENVLLSPWHEKYNKEWVPTRRPGNSPGLSFSGGIDSTAAMCLMPSDTRLFYLERNFESMIQHENAYRFIEHLKNQSREVISIKSNHELIRTFHDKNPGFSTDYACMAHLILVADFFDLDAAATGMPLENAYFFHGSKVRNFQESSFWKRYAPMFSYLGIPIYQPVAGCSEIVNNTIVNKNGYKGFASSCLRSNVAGKTCNNCWKCFRKNIFNKLDWEMSPEISKFLSKRPLKQGIATLYALQMLYEVKQEIPEEANDLKSIMKADLDFLNRYWAPSLELIPLKYRESTMKKINAIVSKIEIDLYSLDNEIFRLLRGE
;
A
#
# COMPACT_ATOMS: atom_id res chain seq x y z
N MET A 1 -10.57 20.14 -18.90
CA MET A 1 -10.38 18.70 -19.13
C MET A 1 -11.26 17.96 -18.15
N LYS A 2 -12.26 17.20 -18.58
CA LYS A 2 -13.02 16.35 -17.65
C LYS A 2 -12.11 15.21 -17.20
N ALA A 3 -12.12 14.87 -15.91
CA ALA A 3 -11.29 13.82 -15.37
C ALA A 3 -11.63 12.48 -16.02
N LEU A 4 -10.64 11.80 -16.57
CA LEU A 4 -10.77 10.42 -17.02
C LEU A 4 -11.25 9.54 -15.88
N PRO A 5 -12.18 8.60 -16.08
CA PRO A 5 -12.48 7.58 -15.10
C PRO A 5 -11.18 6.91 -14.66
N TYR A 6 -11.03 6.73 -13.35
CA TYR A 6 -9.77 6.26 -12.73
C TYR A 6 -9.20 4.97 -13.33
N SER A 7 -10.07 4.05 -13.75
CA SER A 7 -9.68 2.80 -14.41
C SER A 7 -9.04 3.03 -15.79
N ILE A 8 -9.51 4.00 -16.52
CA ILE A 8 -9.01 4.36 -17.86
C ILE A 8 -7.72 5.12 -17.75
N PHE A 9 -7.63 6.06 -16.80
CA PHE A 9 -6.40 6.81 -16.52
C PHE A 9 -5.21 5.90 -16.19
N LYS A 10 -5.44 4.81 -15.43
CA LYS A 10 -4.38 3.83 -15.12
C LYS A 10 -3.79 3.16 -16.35
N VAL A 11 -4.64 2.80 -17.29
CA VAL A 11 -4.18 2.11 -18.50
C VAL A 11 -3.41 3.07 -19.39
N VAL A 12 -3.90 4.28 -19.55
CA VAL A 12 -3.24 5.31 -20.35
C VAL A 12 -1.90 5.72 -19.77
N GLN A 13 -1.77 5.75 -18.42
CA GLN A 13 -0.47 5.98 -17.78
C GLN A 13 0.53 4.83 -17.98
N GLY A 14 0.05 3.61 -18.13
CA GLY A 14 0.87 2.45 -18.48
C GLY A 14 1.36 2.47 -19.93
N LEU A 15 0.71 3.24 -20.79
CA LEU A 15 1.15 3.46 -22.16
C LEU A 15 2.26 4.52 -22.13
N SER A 16 3.39 4.22 -22.73
CA SER A 16 4.55 5.14 -22.82
C SER A 16 4.29 6.35 -23.72
N TYR A 17 3.11 6.95 -23.65
CA TYR A 17 2.73 8.09 -24.47
C TYR A 17 2.93 9.41 -23.75
N PRO A 18 3.61 10.36 -24.37
CA PRO A 18 4.15 11.51 -23.68
C PRO A 18 3.17 12.66 -23.42
N ARG A 19 1.92 12.63 -23.92
CA ARG A 19 1.07 13.83 -23.88
C ARG A 19 -0.36 13.54 -23.44
N GLN A 20 -0.64 13.73 -22.15
CA GLN A 20 -2.00 13.60 -21.57
C GLN A 20 -3.01 14.60 -22.17
N SER A 21 -2.56 15.71 -22.74
CA SER A 21 -3.42 16.73 -23.37
C SER A 21 -4.16 16.24 -24.62
N GLU A 22 -3.74 15.12 -25.18
CA GLU A 22 -4.27 14.56 -26.44
C GLU A 22 -5.15 13.34 -26.22
N ILE A 23 -5.61 13.10 -24.98
CA ILE A 23 -6.47 11.96 -24.65
C ILE A 23 -7.93 12.39 -24.66
N ARG A 24 -8.77 11.65 -25.38
CA ARG A 24 -10.22 11.83 -25.43
C ARG A 24 -10.92 10.55 -24.97
N VAL A 25 -12.09 10.71 -24.34
CA VAL A 25 -12.89 9.60 -23.81
C VAL A 25 -14.25 9.57 -24.48
N SER A 26 -14.57 8.47 -25.13
CA SER A 26 -15.82 8.31 -25.91
C SER A 26 -17.09 8.27 -25.05
N SER A 27 -16.99 7.91 -23.76
CA SER A 27 -18.15 7.88 -22.86
C SER A 27 -18.82 9.26 -22.66
N GLU A 28 -18.19 10.33 -23.13
CA GLU A 28 -18.73 11.68 -23.10
C GLU A 28 -19.51 12.05 -24.39
N TRP A 29 -19.50 11.16 -25.38
CA TRP A 29 -20.07 11.41 -26.69
C TRP A 29 -21.38 10.64 -26.87
N ASP A 30 -22.35 11.29 -27.43
CA ASP A 30 -23.53 10.59 -27.94
C ASP A 30 -23.17 9.96 -29.30
N THR A 31 -22.99 8.67 -29.32
CA THR A 31 -22.62 7.89 -30.50
C THR A 31 -23.83 7.27 -31.19
N SER A 32 -25.06 7.56 -30.71
CA SER A 32 -26.31 7.04 -31.28
C SER A 32 -26.59 7.62 -32.65
N ASP A 33 -26.12 8.84 -32.90
CA ASP A 33 -26.29 9.52 -34.19
C ASP A 33 -25.03 9.43 -35.06
N TRP A 34 -25.22 9.04 -36.31
CA TRP A 34 -24.14 8.95 -37.31
C TRP A 34 -23.42 10.28 -37.52
N ALA A 35 -24.14 11.38 -37.62
CA ALA A 35 -23.59 12.70 -37.85
C ALA A 35 -22.71 13.15 -36.66
N CYS A 36 -23.18 12.90 -35.47
CA CYS A 36 -22.44 13.15 -34.25
C CYS A 36 -21.14 12.30 -34.24
N THR A 37 -21.21 11.02 -34.57
CA THR A 37 -20.04 10.14 -34.60
C THR A 37 -19.02 10.58 -35.67
N GLN A 38 -19.46 11.00 -36.84
CA GLN A 38 -18.57 11.50 -37.88
C GLN A 38 -17.85 12.77 -37.41
N LYS A 39 -18.58 13.70 -36.81
CA LYS A 39 -18.00 14.91 -36.22
C LYS A 39 -16.95 14.61 -35.18
N ILE A 40 -17.20 13.63 -34.30
CA ILE A 40 -16.24 13.15 -33.28
C ILE A 40 -14.99 12.61 -33.97
N VAL A 41 -15.14 11.76 -35.00
CA VAL A 41 -14.04 11.18 -35.75
C VAL A 41 -13.21 12.28 -36.40
N ASP A 42 -13.81 13.25 -37.02
CA ASP A 42 -13.13 14.36 -37.69
C ASP A 42 -12.36 15.24 -36.69
N GLU A 43 -12.96 15.53 -35.55
CA GLU A 43 -12.31 16.27 -34.45
C GLU A 43 -11.12 15.55 -33.90
N ILE A 44 -11.25 14.25 -33.62
CA ILE A 44 -10.20 13.42 -33.01
C ILE A 44 -9.04 13.20 -33.99
N SER A 45 -9.34 12.94 -35.26
CA SER A 45 -8.33 12.66 -36.29
C SER A 45 -7.34 13.80 -36.49
N GLN A 46 -7.71 15.01 -36.13
CA GLN A 46 -6.87 16.21 -36.29
C GLN A 46 -6.02 16.52 -35.08
N THR A 47 -6.46 16.19 -33.86
CA THR A 47 -5.89 16.73 -32.63
C THR A 47 -5.50 15.71 -31.57
N THR A 48 -5.85 14.44 -31.75
CA THR A 48 -5.77 13.44 -30.69
C THR A 48 -4.91 12.24 -31.09
N ASP A 49 -3.98 11.86 -30.23
CA ASP A 49 -3.14 10.68 -30.43
C ASP A 49 -3.77 9.39 -29.90
N ILE A 50 -4.64 9.48 -28.90
CA ILE A 50 -5.30 8.32 -28.27
C ILE A 50 -6.79 8.59 -28.11
N VAL A 51 -7.60 7.64 -28.56
CA VAL A 51 -9.05 7.61 -28.32
C VAL A 51 -9.39 6.42 -27.44
N ILE A 52 -10.16 6.66 -26.40
CA ILE A 52 -10.58 5.63 -25.46
C ILE A 52 -12.08 5.38 -25.60
N VAL A 53 -12.46 4.15 -25.88
CA VAL A 53 -13.84 3.72 -26.06
C VAL A 53 -14.20 2.71 -24.98
N SER A 54 -15.30 2.92 -24.27
CA SER A 54 -15.82 1.94 -23.30
C SER A 54 -16.72 0.95 -24.02
N THR A 55 -16.46 -0.35 -23.87
CA THR A 55 -17.35 -1.38 -24.42
C THR A 55 -18.64 -1.59 -23.59
N LYS A 56 -18.77 -0.86 -22.46
CA LYS A 56 -20.07 -0.71 -21.77
C LYS A 56 -21.00 0.28 -22.48
N ASP A 57 -20.44 1.10 -23.35
CA ASP A 57 -21.21 1.97 -24.20
C ASP A 57 -21.97 1.14 -25.24
N ALA A 58 -23.28 1.27 -25.32
CA ALA A 58 -24.13 0.54 -26.26
C ALA A 58 -23.72 0.79 -27.72
N HIS A 59 -23.01 1.88 -27.99
CA HIS A 59 -22.59 2.31 -29.31
C HIS A 59 -21.11 2.10 -29.61
N ALA A 60 -20.36 1.44 -28.72
CA ALA A 60 -18.94 1.19 -28.90
C ALA A 60 -18.61 0.46 -30.22
N GLU A 61 -19.48 -0.47 -30.63
CA GLU A 61 -19.33 -1.20 -31.91
C GLU A 61 -19.41 -0.25 -33.11
N SER A 62 -20.38 0.64 -33.14
CA SER A 62 -20.53 1.62 -34.21
C SER A 62 -19.31 2.56 -34.30
N VAL A 63 -18.75 2.95 -33.17
CA VAL A 63 -17.54 3.78 -33.11
C VAL A 63 -16.34 3.02 -33.66
N ILE A 64 -16.14 1.76 -33.25
CA ILE A 64 -15.05 0.90 -33.74
C ILE A 64 -15.15 0.65 -35.25
N GLU A 65 -16.32 0.32 -35.75
CA GLU A 65 -16.54 0.11 -37.19
C GLU A 65 -16.19 1.35 -38.00
N LYS A 66 -16.55 2.53 -37.52
CA LYS A 66 -16.24 3.79 -38.19
C LYS A 66 -14.76 4.08 -38.20
N PHE A 67 -14.07 3.86 -37.10
CA PHE A 67 -12.61 3.99 -37.05
C PHE A 67 -11.90 2.98 -37.94
N ASN A 68 -12.46 1.80 -38.16
CA ASN A 68 -11.91 0.82 -39.11
C ASN A 68 -12.04 1.26 -40.56
N ARG A 69 -12.99 2.15 -40.90
CA ARG A 69 -13.21 2.61 -42.26
C ARG A 69 -12.37 3.82 -42.67
N ILE A 70 -11.77 4.50 -41.72
CA ILE A 70 -10.90 5.65 -41.97
C ILE A 70 -9.43 5.29 -41.72
N ASN A 71 -8.55 5.89 -42.49
CA ASN A 71 -7.11 5.73 -42.29
C ASN A 71 -6.66 6.68 -41.16
N TYR A 72 -6.90 6.25 -39.90
CA TYR A 72 -6.62 7.08 -38.73
C TYR A 72 -5.15 7.03 -38.31
N LYS A 73 -4.71 8.15 -37.74
CA LYS A 73 -3.34 8.36 -37.28
C LYS A 73 -3.24 8.45 -35.74
N PHE A 74 -4.08 7.75 -35.02
CA PHE A 74 -4.14 7.75 -33.56
C PHE A 74 -4.34 6.33 -33.02
N HIS A 75 -4.13 6.15 -31.75
CA HIS A 75 -4.39 4.89 -31.07
C HIS A 75 -5.80 4.88 -30.51
N ILE A 76 -6.51 3.79 -30.68
CA ILE A 76 -7.82 3.56 -30.06
C ILE A 76 -7.64 2.53 -28.96
N VAL A 77 -8.03 2.89 -27.74
CA VAL A 77 -8.06 1.99 -26.60
C VAL A 77 -9.52 1.73 -26.23
N ILE A 78 -9.92 0.47 -26.24
CA ILE A 78 -11.28 0.04 -25.99
C ILE A 78 -11.34 -0.75 -24.71
N PHE A 79 -12.28 -0.39 -23.81
CA PHE A 79 -12.49 -1.03 -22.53
C PHE A 79 -13.90 -1.58 -22.39
N GLY A 80 -14.08 -2.74 -21.78
CA GLY A 80 -15.40 -3.23 -21.41
C GLY A 80 -15.44 -4.68 -20.99
N HIS A 81 -16.62 -5.13 -20.59
CA HIS A 81 -16.92 -6.53 -20.34
C HIS A 81 -17.26 -7.20 -21.66
N THR A 82 -16.27 -7.60 -22.42
CA THR A 82 -16.51 -8.40 -23.62
C THR A 82 -16.07 -9.83 -23.38
N LYS A 83 -16.84 -10.76 -23.91
CA LYS A 83 -16.51 -12.18 -23.97
C LYS A 83 -15.36 -12.42 -24.95
N ALA A 84 -14.78 -13.58 -24.93
CA ALA A 84 -13.50 -13.96 -25.54
C ALA A 84 -13.39 -13.82 -27.08
N ASP A 85 -14.42 -13.48 -27.75
CA ASP A 85 -14.57 -13.48 -29.22
C ASP A 85 -14.44 -12.10 -29.90
N ILE A 86 -13.89 -11.10 -29.18
CA ILE A 86 -13.58 -9.77 -29.74
C ILE A 86 -12.73 -9.84 -31.01
N ARG A 87 -11.80 -10.78 -31.04
CA ARG A 87 -10.98 -11.02 -32.24
C ARG A 87 -11.82 -11.30 -33.46
N GLU A 88 -12.72 -12.25 -33.32
CA GLU A 88 -13.59 -12.73 -34.37
C GLU A 88 -14.61 -11.66 -34.76
N LYS A 89 -15.19 -11.01 -33.75
CA LYS A 89 -16.21 -10.00 -33.91
C LYS A 89 -15.75 -8.74 -34.65
N TYR A 90 -14.51 -8.31 -34.45
CA TYR A 90 -13.98 -7.08 -35.04
C TYR A 90 -12.95 -7.30 -36.16
N GLY A 91 -12.70 -8.55 -36.58
CA GLY A 91 -11.80 -8.88 -37.68
C GLY A 91 -10.35 -8.41 -37.47
N LEU A 92 -9.92 -8.33 -36.23
CA LEU A 92 -8.65 -7.74 -35.87
C LEU A 92 -7.56 -8.80 -35.80
N LEU A 93 -6.43 -8.60 -36.50
CA LEU A 93 -5.39 -9.61 -36.63
C LEU A 93 -4.54 -9.80 -35.38
N ASN A 94 -4.08 -8.86 -34.70
CA ASN A 94 -3.24 -9.00 -33.50
C ASN A 94 -3.71 -8.10 -32.35
N PRO A 95 -4.72 -8.53 -31.60
CA PRO A 95 -5.31 -7.64 -30.59
C PRO A 95 -4.51 -7.63 -29.29
N THR A 96 -4.25 -6.45 -28.76
CA THR A 96 -3.84 -6.26 -27.38
C THR A 96 -5.05 -5.93 -26.53
N ILE A 97 -5.42 -6.77 -25.57
CA ILE A 97 -6.60 -6.58 -24.72
C ILE A 97 -6.14 -6.24 -23.32
N ILE A 98 -6.51 -5.04 -22.83
CA ILE A 98 -6.23 -4.59 -21.47
C ILE A 98 -7.30 -5.11 -20.53
N GLN A 99 -6.91 -5.84 -19.50
CA GLN A 99 -7.79 -6.30 -18.45
C GLN A 99 -7.60 -5.49 -17.17
N SER A 100 -8.66 -4.87 -16.67
CA SER A 100 -8.66 -4.35 -15.31
C SER A 100 -8.88 -5.48 -14.31
N ARG A 101 -8.67 -5.21 -13.00
CA ARG A 101 -8.95 -6.16 -11.91
C ARG A 101 -10.38 -6.73 -11.91
N GLU A 102 -11.28 -6.11 -12.64
CA GLU A 102 -12.71 -6.42 -12.71
C GLU A 102 -13.14 -7.06 -14.04
N SER A 103 -12.24 -7.68 -14.77
CA SER A 103 -12.55 -8.37 -16.04
C SER A 103 -12.84 -7.47 -17.25
N PHE A 104 -12.22 -6.30 -17.30
CA PHE A 104 -12.29 -5.44 -18.50
C PHE A 104 -11.35 -5.95 -19.57
N LEU A 105 -11.88 -5.98 -20.78
CA LEU A 105 -11.12 -6.25 -21.98
C LEU A 105 -10.98 -4.95 -22.78
N GLY A 106 -9.77 -4.65 -23.22
CA GLY A 106 -9.49 -3.50 -24.04
C GLY A 106 -8.82 -3.88 -25.36
N ILE A 107 -9.05 -3.10 -26.37
CA ILE A 107 -8.42 -3.20 -27.68
C ILE A 107 -7.62 -1.92 -27.88
N ILE A 108 -6.37 -2.07 -28.29
CA ILE A 108 -5.53 -0.94 -28.68
C ILE A 108 -5.31 -1.01 -30.18
N ILE A 109 -5.63 0.07 -30.83
CA ILE A 109 -5.40 0.23 -32.26
C ILE A 109 -4.32 1.29 -32.42
N HIS A 110 -3.19 0.89 -32.99
CA HIS A 110 -2.02 1.74 -33.10
C HIS A 110 -2.13 2.75 -34.25
N LYS A 111 -1.36 3.83 -34.15
CA LYS A 111 -1.28 4.90 -35.13
C LYS A 111 -0.89 4.46 -36.55
N ASN A 112 -0.10 3.38 -36.64
CA ASN A 112 0.31 2.76 -37.90
C ASN A 112 -0.75 1.80 -38.49
N GLY A 113 -1.90 1.65 -37.84
CA GLY A 113 -2.94 0.71 -38.23
C GLY A 113 -2.77 -0.68 -37.65
N ASP A 114 -1.64 -0.99 -37.00
CA ASP A 114 -1.47 -2.24 -36.31
C ASP A 114 -2.44 -2.35 -35.14
N LYS A 115 -2.95 -3.53 -34.94
CA LYS A 115 -3.99 -3.80 -33.97
C LYS A 115 -3.47 -4.83 -32.97
N SER A 116 -3.49 -4.48 -31.71
CA SER A 116 -3.07 -5.38 -30.66
C SER A 116 -4.17 -5.50 -29.59
N PHE A 117 -4.31 -6.70 -29.06
CA PHE A 117 -5.29 -6.98 -28.00
C PHE A 117 -4.58 -7.40 -26.73
N ILE A 118 -5.06 -6.95 -25.60
CA ILE A 118 -4.66 -7.45 -24.29
C ILE A 118 -5.63 -8.55 -23.90
N THR A 119 -5.18 -9.80 -23.92
CA THR A 119 -6.02 -10.97 -23.68
C THR A 119 -6.20 -11.26 -22.19
N LYS A 120 -7.22 -12.07 -21.85
CA LYS A 120 -7.51 -12.56 -20.49
C LYS A 120 -6.32 -13.31 -19.83
N LYS A 121 -5.28 -13.67 -20.58
CA LYS A 121 -4.04 -14.29 -20.08
C LYS A 121 -3.29 -13.44 -19.05
N ILE A 122 -3.57 -12.14 -18.97
CA ILE A 122 -3.04 -11.27 -17.92
C ILE A 122 -3.45 -11.76 -16.53
N LYS A 123 -4.64 -12.38 -16.36
CA LYS A 123 -5.06 -12.99 -15.09
C LYS A 123 -4.22 -14.21 -14.69
N GLU A 124 -3.57 -14.85 -15.62
CA GLU A 124 -2.80 -16.06 -15.40
C GLU A 124 -1.31 -15.79 -15.12
N ASN A 125 -0.96 -14.56 -14.71
CA ASN A 125 0.43 -14.13 -14.46
C ASN A 125 1.39 -14.37 -15.64
N ARG A 126 0.88 -14.52 -16.84
CA ARG A 126 1.75 -14.51 -18.01
C ARG A 126 2.05 -13.09 -18.41
N PRO A 127 3.31 -12.78 -18.68
CA PRO A 127 3.64 -11.48 -19.24
C PRO A 127 2.78 -11.30 -20.48
N ILE A 128 2.09 -10.20 -20.55
CA ILE A 128 1.66 -9.59 -21.78
C ILE A 128 2.92 -9.59 -22.63
N ASP A 129 2.79 -9.81 -23.89
CA ASP A 129 3.93 -9.94 -24.78
C ASP A 129 4.97 -8.86 -24.48
N ILE A 130 6.07 -9.26 -23.86
CA ILE A 130 7.11 -8.39 -23.33
C ILE A 130 7.87 -7.72 -24.49
N ASP A 131 7.70 -8.28 -25.67
CA ASP A 131 8.35 -7.77 -26.88
C ASP A 131 7.66 -6.54 -27.44
N ASP A 132 6.47 -6.14 -26.91
CA ASP A 132 5.88 -4.84 -27.21
C ASP A 132 6.11 -3.83 -26.07
N PRO A 133 7.20 -3.03 -26.15
CA PRO A 133 7.58 -2.09 -25.09
C PRO A 133 6.57 -0.97 -24.86
N GLN A 134 5.50 -0.87 -25.65
CA GLN A 134 4.55 0.24 -25.59
C GLN A 134 3.53 0.09 -24.46
N PHE A 135 3.30 -1.13 -23.97
CA PHE A 135 2.20 -1.44 -23.06
C PHE A 135 2.61 -1.72 -21.64
N PHE A 136 3.92 -1.72 -21.38
CA PHE A 136 4.40 -2.24 -20.14
C PHE A 136 5.07 -1.23 -19.28
N LEU A 137 4.91 -1.59 -18.08
CA LEU A 137 5.84 -1.29 -17.06
C LEU A 137 7.19 -1.24 -17.66
N PRO A 138 7.93 -0.18 -17.38
CA PRO A 138 9.31 -0.19 -17.74
C PRO A 138 9.88 -1.54 -17.30
N GLU A 139 10.43 -2.31 -18.21
CA GLU A 139 11.41 -3.31 -17.87
C GLU A 139 12.28 -2.73 -16.79
N PHE A 140 12.70 -3.54 -15.83
CA PHE A 140 13.65 -3.07 -14.86
C PHE A 140 14.83 -2.49 -15.62
N LYS A 141 14.89 -1.18 -15.71
CA LYS A 141 15.95 -0.45 -16.38
C LYS A 141 16.78 0.23 -15.32
N ILE A 142 17.99 -0.26 -15.13
CA ILE A 142 18.92 0.38 -14.20
C ILE A 142 19.13 1.88 -14.52
N ASN A 143 18.94 2.29 -15.75
CA ASN A 143 19.02 3.69 -16.16
C ASN A 143 17.91 4.59 -15.59
N LEU A 144 16.87 4.00 -14.98
CA LEU A 144 15.87 4.75 -14.21
C LEU A 144 16.40 5.19 -12.83
N TRP A 145 17.48 4.58 -12.39
CA TRP A 145 18.11 4.85 -11.12
C TRP A 145 19.41 5.64 -11.33
N THR A 146 19.53 6.77 -10.67
CA THR A 146 20.72 7.62 -10.71
C THR A 146 21.12 8.05 -9.31
N GLN A 147 22.40 8.36 -9.11
CA GLN A 147 22.91 8.88 -7.85
C GLN A 147 23.75 10.13 -8.09
N GLU A 148 23.45 11.19 -7.36
CA GLU A 148 24.23 12.42 -7.28
C GLU A 148 24.61 12.66 -5.80
N LYS A 149 25.89 12.45 -5.47
CA LYS A 149 26.39 12.51 -4.08
C LYS A 149 25.60 11.56 -3.17
N ASN A 150 24.88 12.11 -2.19
CA ASN A 150 24.03 11.35 -1.25
C ASN A 150 22.55 11.31 -1.66
N LYS A 151 22.21 11.73 -2.88
CA LYS A 151 20.87 11.73 -3.43
C LYS A 151 20.74 10.62 -4.46
N VAL A 152 19.89 9.64 -4.17
CA VAL A 152 19.50 8.58 -5.12
C VAL A 152 18.15 8.97 -5.70
N MET A 153 18.01 8.87 -7.01
CA MET A 153 16.80 9.20 -7.74
C MET A 153 16.31 7.99 -8.51
N PHE A 154 15.02 7.74 -8.44
CA PHE A 154 14.30 6.76 -9.23
C PHE A 154 13.25 7.47 -10.09
N LYS A 155 13.39 7.36 -11.40
CA LYS A 155 12.46 7.94 -12.36
C LYS A 155 11.25 7.01 -12.54
N ALA A 156 10.26 7.16 -11.66
CA ALA A 156 8.97 6.50 -11.80
C ALA A 156 8.14 7.16 -12.93
N PRO A 157 7.06 6.51 -13.44
CA PRO A 157 6.33 6.98 -14.63
C PRO A 157 5.92 8.46 -14.60
N ASN A 158 5.53 9.01 -13.47
CA ASN A 158 5.01 10.38 -13.37
C ASN A 158 5.69 11.23 -12.29
N VAL A 159 6.68 10.67 -11.60
CA VAL A 159 7.36 11.35 -10.51
C VAL A 159 8.80 10.86 -10.40
N THR A 160 9.72 11.77 -10.13
CA THR A 160 11.05 11.37 -9.68
C THR A 160 11.00 11.16 -8.17
N VAL A 161 11.21 9.92 -7.76
CA VAL A 161 11.36 9.53 -6.36
C VAL A 161 12.78 9.80 -5.93
N GLU A 162 12.95 10.47 -4.81
CA GLU A 162 14.24 10.81 -4.24
C GLU A 162 14.43 10.12 -2.89
N PHE A 163 15.68 9.68 -2.65
CA PHE A 163 16.13 9.19 -1.37
C PHE A 163 17.44 9.90 -1.00
N ILE A 164 17.47 10.55 0.16
CA ILE A 164 18.70 11.11 0.71
C ILE A 164 19.33 10.05 1.61
N VAL A 165 20.36 9.41 1.08
CA VAL A 165 21.02 8.24 1.69
C VAL A 165 22.21 8.65 2.55
N PRO A 166 22.68 7.77 3.46
CA PRO A 166 23.84 8.02 4.29
C PRO A 166 25.12 8.30 3.47
N LYS A 167 26.05 9.05 4.07
CA LYS A 167 27.37 9.30 3.47
C LYS A 167 28.11 7.98 3.26
N GLY A 168 28.70 7.81 2.09
CA GLY A 168 29.43 6.58 1.71
C GLY A 168 28.59 5.51 1.04
N PHE A 169 27.26 5.69 0.99
CA PHE A 169 26.39 4.82 0.17
C PHE A 169 26.73 4.95 -1.32
N SER A 170 26.67 3.83 -2.02
CA SER A 170 26.88 3.79 -3.47
C SER A 170 25.84 2.93 -4.16
N LEU A 171 25.07 3.54 -5.05
CA LEU A 171 24.10 2.84 -5.89
C LEU A 171 24.74 1.75 -6.76
N LYS A 172 25.98 1.96 -7.20
CA LYS A 172 26.75 0.96 -8.00
C LYS A 172 27.08 -0.32 -7.21
N ARG A 173 27.02 -0.26 -5.89
CA ARG A 173 27.26 -1.42 -4.99
C ARG A 173 25.93 -2.03 -4.48
N THR A 174 24.81 -1.45 -4.85
CA THR A 174 23.48 -1.94 -4.47
C THR A 174 23.07 -3.01 -5.47
N SER A 175 22.63 -4.17 -4.98
CA SER A 175 22.11 -5.23 -5.80
C SER A 175 20.92 -4.75 -6.64
N LEU A 176 20.89 -5.13 -7.91
CA LEU A 176 19.76 -4.87 -8.80
C LEU A 176 18.46 -5.48 -8.26
N ASP A 177 18.59 -6.58 -7.53
CA ASP A 177 17.47 -7.26 -6.87
C ASP A 177 16.73 -6.33 -5.90
N LEU A 178 17.47 -5.54 -5.12
CA LEU A 178 16.90 -4.58 -4.16
C LEU A 178 16.19 -3.43 -4.88
N LEU A 179 16.77 -2.91 -5.96
CA LEU A 179 16.16 -1.84 -6.76
C LEU A 179 14.85 -2.30 -7.37
N TRP A 180 14.84 -3.53 -7.91
CA TRP A 180 13.62 -4.15 -8.42
C TRP A 180 12.57 -4.36 -7.32
N ALA A 181 12.97 -4.78 -6.11
CA ALA A 181 12.05 -4.93 -4.98
C ALA A 181 11.42 -3.59 -4.59
N ILE A 182 12.19 -2.50 -4.60
CA ILE A 182 11.67 -1.15 -4.34
C ILE A 182 10.62 -0.77 -5.40
N GLU A 183 10.92 -0.97 -6.68
CA GLU A 183 9.95 -0.71 -7.74
C GLU A 183 8.66 -1.50 -7.53
N ASN A 184 8.78 -2.79 -7.14
CA ASN A 184 7.62 -3.63 -6.85
C ASN A 184 6.77 -3.11 -5.70
N VAL A 185 7.35 -2.79 -4.55
CA VAL A 185 6.59 -2.31 -3.40
C VAL A 185 5.99 -0.93 -3.65
N LEU A 186 6.59 -0.12 -4.50
CA LEU A 186 6.10 1.22 -4.82
C LEU A 186 5.05 1.24 -5.92
N LEU A 187 5.19 0.42 -6.98
CA LEU A 187 4.42 0.55 -8.21
C LEU A 187 3.37 -0.55 -8.41
N SER A 188 3.49 -1.67 -7.71
CA SER A 188 2.62 -2.84 -7.94
C SER A 188 1.11 -2.62 -7.89
N PRO A 189 0.53 -1.66 -7.14
CA PRO A 189 -0.91 -1.43 -7.16
C PRO A 189 -1.44 -0.93 -8.51
N TRP A 190 -0.57 -0.31 -9.30
CA TRP A 190 -0.93 0.32 -10.56
C TRP A 190 -0.32 -0.36 -11.77
N HIS A 191 0.60 -1.25 -11.49
CA HIS A 191 1.34 -1.95 -12.52
C HIS A 191 1.40 -3.43 -12.17
N GLU A 192 0.95 -4.29 -13.08
CA GLU A 192 1.17 -5.73 -12.97
C GLU A 192 2.62 -5.99 -13.35
N LYS A 193 3.46 -6.29 -12.37
CA LYS A 193 4.81 -6.76 -12.64
C LYS A 193 4.86 -8.26 -12.73
N TYR A 194 5.61 -8.71 -13.69
CA TYR A 194 5.84 -10.08 -14.04
C TYR A 194 6.40 -10.93 -12.95
N ASN A 195 5.98 -12.18 -12.97
CA ASN A 195 6.81 -13.27 -12.54
C ASN A 195 7.79 -13.61 -13.68
N LYS A 196 8.88 -12.85 -13.84
CA LYS A 196 10.06 -13.42 -14.47
C LYS A 196 10.58 -14.51 -13.55
N GLU A 197 11.02 -15.62 -14.11
CA GLU A 197 11.88 -16.53 -13.36
C GLU A 197 13.09 -15.72 -12.90
N TRP A 198 13.10 -15.46 -11.62
CA TRP A 198 14.11 -14.60 -11.00
C TRP A 198 15.08 -15.47 -10.25
N VAL A 199 16.33 -15.37 -10.60
CA VAL A 199 17.41 -15.98 -9.85
C VAL A 199 18.10 -14.85 -9.07
N PRO A 200 17.85 -14.73 -7.77
CA PRO A 200 18.47 -13.70 -6.97
C PRO A 200 19.98 -13.91 -6.90
N THR A 201 20.71 -12.82 -7.03
CA THR A 201 22.16 -12.81 -6.92
C THR A 201 22.64 -12.26 -5.57
N ARG A 202 21.73 -11.62 -4.83
CA ARG A 202 22.02 -11.03 -3.54
C ARG A 202 22.26 -12.09 -2.47
N ARG A 203 23.33 -11.93 -1.69
CA ARG A 203 23.58 -12.73 -0.48
C ARG A 203 22.92 -12.07 0.73
N PRO A 204 22.28 -12.84 1.65
CA PRO A 204 21.80 -12.31 2.91
C PRO A 204 22.92 -11.64 3.70
N GLY A 205 22.61 -10.58 4.40
CA GLY A 205 23.50 -9.95 5.36
C GLY A 205 23.52 -10.66 6.72
N ASN A 206 23.81 -9.91 7.79
CA ASN A 206 24.03 -10.47 9.12
C ASN A 206 23.02 -9.98 10.18
N SER A 207 22.41 -8.81 10.01
CA SER A 207 21.52 -8.20 11.00
C SER A 207 20.18 -7.76 10.40
N PRO A 208 19.09 -7.75 11.18
CA PRO A 208 17.79 -7.33 10.68
C PRO A 208 17.67 -5.79 10.65
N GLY A 209 16.91 -5.29 9.68
CA GLY A 209 16.51 -3.89 9.60
C GLY A 209 15.04 -3.70 9.94
N LEU A 210 14.71 -2.63 10.67
CA LEU A 210 13.35 -2.24 11.00
C LEU A 210 13.01 -0.88 10.41
N SER A 211 11.92 -0.81 9.64
CA SER A 211 11.28 0.46 9.29
C SER A 211 10.63 1.07 10.55
N PHE A 212 11.37 1.97 11.20
CA PHE A 212 11.05 2.54 12.49
C PHE A 212 10.40 3.91 12.35
N SER A 213 9.16 4.05 12.79
CA SER A 213 8.41 5.32 12.70
C SER A 213 8.38 6.14 13.99
N GLY A 214 8.92 5.62 15.09
CA GLY A 214 8.76 6.20 16.43
C GLY A 214 7.35 6.02 17.02
N GLY A 215 6.45 5.36 16.29
CA GLY A 215 5.11 4.99 16.76
C GLY A 215 5.12 3.77 17.66
N ILE A 216 4.02 3.54 18.39
CA ILE A 216 3.89 2.44 19.36
C ILE A 216 4.20 1.07 18.72
N ASP A 217 3.63 0.80 17.54
CA ASP A 217 3.77 -0.52 16.89
C ASP A 217 5.21 -0.79 16.42
N SER A 218 5.88 0.19 15.82
CA SER A 218 7.29 0.06 15.43
C SER A 218 8.24 0.02 16.65
N THR A 219 7.88 0.67 17.75
CA THR A 219 8.62 0.61 18.99
C THR A 219 8.45 -0.75 19.67
N ALA A 220 7.24 -1.31 19.70
CA ALA A 220 7.01 -2.68 20.17
C ALA A 220 7.80 -3.69 19.33
N ALA A 221 7.81 -3.53 18.01
CA ALA A 221 8.63 -4.33 17.10
C ALA A 221 10.12 -4.25 17.49
N MET A 222 10.65 -3.04 17.68
CA MET A 222 12.03 -2.80 18.13
C MET A 222 12.36 -3.54 19.43
N CYS A 223 11.45 -3.54 20.42
CA CYS A 223 11.64 -4.21 21.70
C CYS A 223 11.72 -5.74 21.55
N LEU A 224 10.96 -6.32 20.64
CA LEU A 224 10.91 -7.76 20.40
C LEU A 224 12.04 -8.28 19.53
N MET A 225 12.62 -7.45 18.68
CA MET A 225 13.70 -7.82 17.77
C MET A 225 15.05 -7.94 18.49
N PRO A 226 16.09 -8.52 17.84
CA PRO A 226 17.46 -8.55 18.36
C PRO A 226 18.01 -7.15 18.66
N SER A 227 18.95 -7.07 19.60
CA SER A 227 19.53 -5.78 20.02
C SER A 227 20.38 -5.11 18.93
N ASP A 228 20.93 -5.87 18.00
CA ASP A 228 21.71 -5.43 16.85
C ASP A 228 20.83 -5.01 15.66
N THR A 229 19.50 -5.01 15.80
CA THR A 229 18.57 -4.53 14.78
C THR A 229 18.87 -3.09 14.41
N ARG A 230 19.07 -2.85 13.11
CA ARG A 230 19.26 -1.51 12.57
C ARG A 230 17.92 -0.82 12.41
N LEU A 231 17.82 0.42 12.88
CA LEU A 231 16.58 1.20 12.84
C LEU A 231 16.65 2.23 11.72
N PHE A 232 15.64 2.24 10.84
CA PHE A 232 15.57 3.17 9.71
C PHE A 232 14.33 4.02 9.81
N TYR A 233 14.51 5.33 9.89
CA TYR A 233 13.43 6.29 9.95
C TYR A 233 13.20 6.93 8.59
N LEU A 234 11.97 6.84 8.08
CA LEU A 234 11.55 7.54 6.86
C LEU A 234 11.14 8.96 7.21
N GLU A 235 11.90 9.92 6.72
CA GLU A 235 11.58 11.34 6.81
C GLU A 235 11.02 11.84 5.46
N ARG A 236 9.86 12.48 5.50
CA ARG A 236 9.29 13.08 4.29
C ARG A 236 10.06 14.33 3.90
N ASN A 237 10.43 14.44 2.62
CA ASN A 237 11.05 15.63 2.07
C ASN A 237 10.09 16.45 1.20
N PHE A 238 8.79 16.40 1.51
CA PHE A 238 7.75 17.19 0.85
C PHE A 238 6.76 17.72 1.90
N GLU A 239 6.05 18.78 1.56
CA GLU A 239 5.06 19.37 2.43
C GLU A 239 3.90 18.41 2.71
N SER A 240 3.60 18.18 3.97
CA SER A 240 2.53 17.30 4.42
C SER A 240 2.00 17.71 5.79
N MET A 241 0.82 17.18 6.17
CA MET A 241 0.30 17.37 7.53
C MET A 241 1.05 16.55 8.61
N ILE A 242 2.03 15.75 8.20
CA ILE A 242 2.81 14.95 9.14
C ILE A 242 3.94 15.81 9.69
N GLN A 243 4.02 15.80 11.01
CA GLN A 243 5.06 16.46 11.79
C GLN A 243 6.01 15.42 12.36
N HIS A 244 7.28 15.72 12.35
CA HIS A 244 8.34 14.76 12.70
C HIS A 244 8.85 14.94 14.14
N GLU A 245 8.40 15.95 14.87
CA GLU A 245 8.93 16.38 16.19
C GLU A 245 8.87 15.25 17.22
N ASN A 246 7.79 14.51 17.28
CA ASN A 246 7.66 13.37 18.20
C ASN A 246 8.64 12.24 17.87
N ALA A 247 8.87 11.99 16.58
CA ALA A 247 9.85 11.00 16.13
C ALA A 247 11.27 11.47 16.43
N TYR A 248 11.61 12.72 16.15
CA TYR A 248 12.93 13.29 16.45
C TYR A 248 13.26 13.23 17.92
N ARG A 249 12.32 13.61 18.80
CA ARG A 249 12.49 13.50 20.24
C ARG A 249 12.80 12.07 20.67
N PHE A 250 12.15 11.09 20.08
CA PHE A 250 12.39 9.69 20.40
C PHE A 250 13.72 9.19 19.82
N ILE A 251 14.06 9.57 18.61
CA ILE A 251 15.36 9.27 17.97
C ILE A 251 16.52 9.80 18.83
N GLU A 252 16.41 11.03 19.32
CA GLU A 252 17.39 11.64 20.23
C GLU A 252 17.52 10.83 21.53
N HIS A 253 16.39 10.42 22.12
CA HIS A 253 16.40 9.57 23.31
C HIS A 253 17.09 8.23 23.07
N LEU A 254 16.81 7.56 21.93
CA LEU A 254 17.48 6.31 21.54
C LEU A 254 18.97 6.50 21.31
N LYS A 255 19.37 7.60 20.68
CA LYS A 255 20.76 7.96 20.48
C LYS A 255 21.51 8.12 21.80
N ASN A 256 20.90 8.74 22.81
CA ASN A 256 21.45 8.86 24.16
C ASN A 256 21.60 7.50 24.86
N GLN A 257 20.87 6.49 24.41
CA GLN A 257 21.01 5.09 24.83
C GLN A 257 21.98 4.28 23.94
N SER A 258 22.81 4.94 23.13
CA SER A 258 23.74 4.34 22.17
C SER A 258 23.04 3.48 21.11
N ARG A 259 21.78 3.78 20.80
CA ARG A 259 21.01 3.11 19.76
C ARG A 259 20.79 4.07 18.59
N GLU A 260 21.50 3.81 17.50
CA GLU A 260 21.44 4.64 16.31
C GLU A 260 20.14 4.39 15.51
N VAL A 261 19.55 5.48 15.03
CA VAL A 261 18.46 5.47 14.05
C VAL A 261 18.93 6.19 12.79
N ILE A 262 18.93 5.50 11.68
CA ILE A 262 19.35 6.02 10.38
C ILE A 262 18.15 6.71 9.71
N SER A 263 18.19 8.04 9.58
CA SER A 263 17.16 8.81 8.90
C SER A 263 17.44 8.87 7.39
N ILE A 264 16.43 8.53 6.59
CA ILE A 264 16.46 8.61 5.13
C ILE A 264 15.26 9.46 4.69
N LYS A 265 15.56 10.59 4.01
CA LYS A 265 14.52 11.46 3.46
C LYS A 265 14.04 10.92 2.11
N SER A 266 12.73 10.92 1.89
CA SER A 266 12.16 10.51 0.61
C SER A 266 10.79 11.13 0.33
N ASN A 267 10.45 11.23 -0.95
CA ASN A 267 9.15 11.65 -1.44
C ASN A 267 8.36 10.52 -2.10
N HIS A 268 8.74 9.26 -1.93
CA HIS A 268 8.12 8.13 -2.65
C HIS A 268 6.60 8.00 -2.41
N GLU A 269 6.08 8.53 -1.31
CA GLU A 269 4.65 8.55 -1.02
C GLU A 269 3.85 9.43 -2.00
N LEU A 270 4.51 10.35 -2.73
CA LEU A 270 3.90 11.17 -3.78
C LEU A 270 3.48 10.36 -5.01
N ILE A 271 4.01 9.15 -5.21
CA ILE A 271 3.56 8.25 -6.29
C ILE A 271 2.04 8.11 -6.29
N ARG A 272 1.41 8.07 -5.12
CA ARG A 272 -0.05 7.94 -5.01
C ARG A 272 -0.83 9.12 -5.56
N THR A 273 -0.26 10.30 -5.53
CA THR A 273 -0.95 11.52 -5.99
C THR A 273 -1.24 11.49 -7.49
N PHE A 274 -0.41 10.77 -8.24
CA PHE A 274 -0.64 10.54 -9.68
C PHE A 274 -1.73 9.51 -9.99
N HIS A 275 -2.35 8.98 -8.95
CA HIS A 275 -3.46 8.03 -9.00
C HIS A 275 -4.65 8.54 -8.18
N ASP A 276 -4.83 9.85 -8.09
CA ASP A 276 -5.93 10.55 -7.40
C ASP A 276 -6.09 10.14 -5.93
N LYS A 277 -4.98 9.86 -5.26
CA LYS A 277 -4.95 9.50 -3.85
C LYS A 277 -4.05 10.46 -3.08
N ASN A 278 -4.41 10.70 -1.83
CA ASN A 278 -3.56 11.48 -0.93
C ASN A 278 -2.16 10.84 -0.80
N PRO A 279 -1.11 11.63 -0.55
CA PRO A 279 0.22 11.11 -0.23
C PRO A 279 0.16 10.01 0.83
N GLY A 280 0.96 8.98 0.66
CA GLY A 280 1.00 7.84 1.57
C GLY A 280 1.61 6.60 0.91
N PHE A 281 1.71 5.53 1.66
CA PHE A 281 2.28 4.29 1.16
C PHE A 281 1.39 3.64 0.09
N SER A 282 1.99 3.27 -1.03
CA SER A 282 1.32 2.61 -2.15
C SER A 282 0.90 1.17 -1.81
N THR A 283 1.72 0.49 -1.03
CA THR A 283 1.45 -0.82 -0.44
C THR A 283 1.81 -0.81 1.04
N ASP A 284 1.39 -1.83 1.79
CA ASP A 284 1.78 -1.96 3.20
C ASP A 284 3.31 -2.11 3.38
N TYR A 285 4.03 -2.59 2.34
CA TYR A 285 5.49 -2.72 2.37
C TYR A 285 6.25 -1.56 1.71
N ALA A 286 5.56 -0.60 1.11
CA ALA A 286 6.19 0.63 0.61
C ALA A 286 6.85 1.44 1.75
N CYS A 287 6.39 1.27 2.98
CA CYS A 287 7.03 1.85 4.16
C CYS A 287 8.46 1.36 4.40
N MET A 288 8.89 0.28 3.75
CA MET A 288 10.26 -0.26 3.82
C MET A 288 11.15 0.15 2.65
N ALA A 289 10.66 0.89 1.65
CA ALA A 289 11.42 1.22 0.44
C ALA A 289 12.80 1.83 0.74
N HIS A 290 12.87 2.73 1.71
CA HIS A 290 14.10 3.38 2.15
C HIS A 290 15.09 2.41 2.83
N LEU A 291 14.59 1.44 3.59
CA LEU A 291 15.38 0.37 4.21
C LEU A 291 15.90 -0.61 3.15
N ILE A 292 15.05 -1.02 2.20
CA ILE A 292 15.42 -1.93 1.11
C ILE A 292 16.58 -1.33 0.31
N LEU A 293 16.53 -0.02 0.01
CA LEU A 293 17.57 0.66 -0.77
C LEU A 293 18.96 0.51 -0.14
N VAL A 294 19.04 0.58 1.16
CA VAL A 294 20.31 0.56 1.88
C VAL A 294 20.67 -0.81 2.48
N ALA A 295 19.92 -1.85 2.10
CA ALA A 295 20.09 -3.18 2.73
C ALA A 295 21.50 -3.77 2.54
N ASP A 296 22.12 -3.59 1.36
CA ASP A 296 23.49 -4.03 1.12
C ASP A 296 24.51 -3.19 1.90
N PHE A 297 24.28 -1.89 1.97
CA PHE A 297 25.19 -0.97 2.66
C PHE A 297 25.25 -1.23 4.18
N PHE A 298 24.14 -1.68 4.76
CA PHE A 298 24.03 -2.00 6.17
C PHE A 298 24.04 -3.50 6.48
N ASP A 299 24.31 -4.33 5.49
CA ASP A 299 24.45 -5.78 5.63
C ASP A 299 23.20 -6.43 6.25
N LEU A 300 22.01 -6.10 5.69
CA LEU A 300 20.74 -6.58 6.24
C LEU A 300 20.37 -7.98 5.74
N ASP A 301 19.83 -8.81 6.65
CA ASP A 301 19.33 -10.16 6.38
C ASP A 301 17.82 -10.33 6.61
N ALA A 302 17.13 -9.30 7.04
CA ALA A 302 15.67 -9.26 7.14
C ALA A 302 15.16 -7.81 7.07
N ALA A 303 13.92 -7.63 6.58
CA ALA A 303 13.23 -6.35 6.51
C ALA A 303 11.98 -6.39 7.40
N ALA A 304 11.96 -5.59 8.46
CA ALA A 304 10.88 -5.60 9.45
C ALA A 304 9.97 -4.38 9.39
N THR A 305 8.71 -4.61 9.77
CA THR A 305 7.71 -3.55 10.00
C THR A 305 6.96 -3.77 11.31
N GLY A 306 6.40 -2.68 11.85
CA GLY A 306 5.49 -2.72 13.01
C GLY A 306 4.04 -2.91 12.60
N MET A 307 3.70 -3.97 11.87
CA MET A 307 2.31 -4.28 11.48
C MET A 307 1.61 -4.99 12.63
N PRO A 308 0.61 -4.39 13.30
CA PRO A 308 -0.11 -5.01 14.42
C PRO A 308 -1.17 -6.01 13.97
N LEU A 309 -1.74 -6.76 14.93
CA LEU A 309 -2.78 -7.77 14.73
C LEU A 309 -3.95 -7.23 13.90
N GLU A 310 -4.40 -6.01 14.19
CA GLU A 310 -5.53 -5.38 13.51
C GLU A 310 -5.29 -5.15 12.02
N ASN A 311 -4.04 -4.95 11.63
CA ASN A 311 -3.68 -4.79 10.22
C ASN A 311 -3.38 -6.12 9.54
N ALA A 312 -2.83 -7.08 10.25
CA ALA A 312 -2.50 -8.40 9.71
C ALA A 312 -3.75 -9.27 9.59
N TYR A 313 -4.45 -9.51 10.67
CA TYR A 313 -5.52 -10.52 10.76
C TYR A 313 -6.94 -9.95 10.72
N PHE A 314 -7.12 -8.63 10.83
CA PHE A 314 -8.42 -8.00 10.70
C PHE A 314 -8.45 -7.04 9.50
N PHE A 315 -9.34 -7.30 8.56
CA PHE A 315 -9.53 -6.38 7.44
C PHE A 315 -10.27 -5.12 7.93
N HIS A 316 -9.55 -4.01 7.99
CA HIS A 316 -10.01 -2.75 8.59
C HIS A 316 -10.58 -2.87 10.02
N GLY A 317 -10.19 -3.93 10.76
CA GLY A 317 -10.65 -4.20 12.11
C GLY A 317 -12.11 -4.67 12.22
N SER A 318 -12.74 -5.03 11.12
CA SER A 318 -14.17 -5.41 11.07
C SER A 318 -14.44 -6.74 10.35
N LYS A 319 -13.41 -7.48 9.99
CA LYS A 319 -13.52 -8.83 9.44
C LYS A 319 -12.22 -9.59 9.66
N VAL A 320 -12.31 -10.81 10.18
CA VAL A 320 -11.13 -11.70 10.31
C VAL A 320 -10.67 -12.16 8.94
N ARG A 321 -9.36 -12.23 8.74
CA ARG A 321 -8.74 -12.80 7.54
C ARG A 321 -7.54 -13.66 7.89
N ASN A 322 -7.27 -14.67 7.09
CA ASN A 322 -5.98 -15.36 7.13
C ASN A 322 -4.96 -14.54 6.32
N PHE A 323 -4.02 -13.91 7.00
CA PHE A 323 -3.04 -13.05 6.35
C PHE A 323 -2.07 -13.85 5.48
N GLN A 324 -1.64 -15.04 5.93
CA GLN A 324 -0.73 -15.91 5.20
C GLN A 324 -1.33 -16.40 3.88
N GLU A 325 -2.66 -16.57 3.83
CA GLU A 325 -3.39 -16.96 2.64
C GLU A 325 -3.72 -15.78 1.70
N SER A 326 -3.47 -14.55 2.15
CA SER A 326 -3.74 -13.38 1.33
C SER A 326 -2.86 -13.34 0.08
N SER A 327 -3.42 -12.87 -1.05
CA SER A 327 -2.67 -12.64 -2.29
C SER A 327 -1.50 -11.68 -2.09
N PHE A 328 -1.62 -10.78 -1.12
CA PHE A 328 -0.60 -9.84 -0.74
C PHE A 328 0.63 -10.56 -0.12
N TRP A 329 0.42 -11.41 0.90
CA TRP A 329 1.49 -12.18 1.51
C TRP A 329 2.13 -13.17 0.52
N LYS A 330 1.29 -13.92 -0.19
CA LYS A 330 1.74 -14.88 -1.21
C LYS A 330 2.58 -14.24 -2.33
N ARG A 331 2.39 -12.97 -2.58
CA ARG A 331 3.20 -12.21 -3.54
C ARG A 331 4.54 -11.79 -2.96
N TYR A 332 4.53 -11.16 -1.78
CA TYR A 332 5.71 -10.47 -1.26
C TYR A 332 6.62 -11.37 -0.43
N ALA A 333 6.09 -12.31 0.33
CA ALA A 333 6.91 -13.13 1.21
C ALA A 333 7.96 -13.97 0.45
N PRO A 334 7.61 -14.69 -0.64
CA PRO A 334 8.60 -15.37 -1.47
C PRO A 334 9.60 -14.40 -2.09
N MET A 335 9.14 -13.27 -2.62
CA MET A 335 10.01 -12.27 -3.23
C MET A 335 11.10 -11.81 -2.26
N PHE A 336 10.72 -11.37 -1.07
CA PHE A 336 11.66 -10.92 -0.06
C PHE A 336 12.58 -12.04 0.47
N SER A 337 12.06 -13.26 0.55
CA SER A 337 12.88 -14.43 0.92
C SER A 337 13.95 -14.71 -0.13
N TYR A 338 13.61 -14.68 -1.40
CA TYR A 338 14.57 -14.86 -2.50
C TYR A 338 15.64 -13.75 -2.54
N LEU A 339 15.28 -12.52 -2.13
CA LEU A 339 16.23 -11.41 -2.02
C LEU A 339 17.18 -11.52 -0.81
N GLY A 340 17.04 -12.54 0.03
CA GLY A 340 17.82 -12.69 1.25
C GLY A 340 17.52 -11.63 2.31
N ILE A 341 16.35 -10.98 2.25
CA ILE A 341 15.81 -10.07 3.26
C ILE A 341 14.35 -10.42 3.57
N PRO A 342 14.06 -11.66 4.04
CA PRO A 342 12.69 -12.06 4.34
C PRO A 342 11.96 -11.03 5.19
N ILE A 343 10.65 -10.92 4.96
CA ILE A 343 9.80 -10.03 5.73
C ILE A 343 9.74 -10.49 7.17
N TYR A 344 9.94 -9.57 8.11
CA TYR A 344 9.93 -9.82 9.54
C TYR A 344 8.83 -8.98 10.19
N GLN A 345 7.78 -9.63 10.68
CA GLN A 345 6.63 -8.97 11.32
C GLN A 345 6.51 -9.38 12.79
N PRO A 346 7.32 -8.81 13.67
CA PRO A 346 7.43 -9.28 15.06
C PRO A 346 6.18 -9.02 15.89
N VAL A 347 5.32 -8.07 15.49
CA VAL A 347 4.10 -7.67 16.22
C VAL A 347 2.82 -8.02 15.48
N ALA A 348 2.87 -8.83 14.41
CA ALA A 348 1.68 -9.17 13.64
C ALA A 348 0.62 -9.96 14.44
N GLY A 349 1.01 -10.65 15.49
CA GLY A 349 0.09 -11.29 16.44
C GLY A 349 -0.26 -10.45 17.67
N CYS A 350 0.30 -9.25 17.78
CA CYS A 350 0.11 -8.35 18.91
C CYS A 350 -0.86 -7.23 18.53
N SER A 351 -1.93 -7.06 19.31
CA SER A 351 -2.87 -5.96 19.14
C SER A 351 -2.22 -4.59 19.47
N GLU A 352 -2.88 -3.49 19.14
CA GLU A 352 -2.47 -2.16 19.59
C GLU A 352 -2.34 -2.07 21.11
N ILE A 353 -3.13 -2.85 21.86
CA ILE A 353 -3.12 -2.92 23.33
C ILE A 353 -1.86 -3.64 23.80
N VAL A 354 -1.57 -4.80 23.23
CA VAL A 354 -0.35 -5.56 23.53
C VAL A 354 0.89 -4.75 23.17
N ASN A 355 0.90 -4.09 22.01
CA ASN A 355 2.01 -3.22 21.61
C ASN A 355 2.25 -2.09 22.62
N ASN A 356 1.18 -1.46 23.12
CA ASN A 356 1.29 -0.44 24.17
C ASN A 356 1.87 -1.04 25.47
N THR A 357 1.48 -2.25 25.84
CA THR A 357 2.00 -2.96 27.01
C THR A 357 3.49 -3.26 26.84
N ILE A 358 3.93 -3.75 25.67
CA ILE A 358 5.34 -4.00 25.37
C ILE A 358 6.17 -2.72 25.51
N VAL A 359 5.70 -1.62 24.90
CA VAL A 359 6.36 -0.31 24.94
C VAL A 359 6.51 0.20 26.39
N ASN A 360 5.43 0.10 27.19
CA ASN A 360 5.43 0.55 28.58
C ASN A 360 6.37 -0.28 29.46
N LYS A 361 6.37 -1.62 29.33
CA LYS A 361 7.26 -2.50 30.10
C LYS A 361 8.74 -2.31 29.75
N ASN A 362 9.04 -1.84 28.53
CA ASN A 362 10.41 -1.55 28.10
C ASN A 362 10.87 -0.10 28.37
N GLY A 363 10.09 0.69 29.10
CA GLY A 363 10.46 2.05 29.52
C GLY A 363 10.29 3.16 28.48
N TYR A 364 9.62 2.88 27.35
CA TYR A 364 9.42 3.87 26.29
C TYR A 364 8.07 4.61 26.37
N LYS A 365 7.36 4.44 27.51
CA LYS A 365 6.15 5.23 27.79
C LYS A 365 6.46 6.72 27.71
N GLY A 366 5.68 7.48 26.95
CA GLY A 366 5.85 8.91 26.75
C GLY A 366 6.90 9.32 25.68
N PHE A 367 7.64 8.37 25.11
CA PHE A 367 8.48 8.59 23.92
C PHE A 367 7.83 8.07 22.64
N ALA A 368 7.36 6.83 22.65
CA ALA A 368 6.66 6.25 21.51
C ALA A 368 5.30 6.96 21.31
N SER A 369 5.14 7.62 20.18
CA SER A 369 3.91 8.36 19.86
C SER A 369 3.37 7.99 18.49
N SER A 370 2.11 7.58 18.45
CA SER A 370 1.42 7.34 17.18
C SER A 370 0.84 8.62 16.56
N CYS A 371 0.97 9.76 17.22
CA CYS A 371 0.50 11.03 16.70
C CYS A 371 1.50 11.65 15.74
N LEU A 372 1.11 11.71 14.46
CA LEU A 372 1.89 12.30 13.38
C LEU A 372 1.43 13.72 13.03
N ARG A 373 0.50 14.32 13.83
CA ARG A 373 -0.08 15.64 13.54
C ARG A 373 0.26 16.68 14.61
N SER A 374 0.97 16.30 15.65
CA SER A 374 1.41 17.25 16.67
C SER A 374 2.72 17.89 16.26
N ASN A 375 2.74 19.20 16.27
CA ASN A 375 3.95 20.02 16.08
C ASN A 375 4.70 20.31 17.38
N VAL A 376 4.26 19.70 18.49
CA VAL A 376 4.90 19.86 19.79
C VAL A 376 5.43 18.51 20.26
N ALA A 377 6.74 18.41 20.40
CA ALA A 377 7.40 17.21 20.87
C ALA A 377 6.86 16.77 22.24
N GLY A 378 6.55 15.47 22.37
CA GLY A 378 5.99 14.89 23.60
C GLY A 378 4.50 15.11 23.80
N LYS A 379 3.81 15.84 22.91
CA LYS A 379 2.36 16.03 22.97
C LYS A 379 1.65 15.28 21.83
N THR A 380 0.41 14.89 22.06
CA THR A 380 -0.49 14.38 21.03
C THR A 380 -1.37 15.51 20.50
N CYS A 381 -1.93 15.39 19.30
CA CYS A 381 -2.84 16.39 18.75
C CYS A 381 -4.21 16.41 19.45
N ASN A 382 -4.55 15.35 20.17
CA ASN A 382 -5.83 15.08 20.87
C ASN A 382 -7.10 15.19 20.00
N ASN A 383 -6.96 15.44 18.70
CA ASN A 383 -8.06 15.71 17.77
C ASN A 383 -8.33 14.57 16.79
N CYS A 384 -7.47 13.56 16.71
CA CYS A 384 -7.63 12.48 15.73
C CYS A 384 -8.04 11.16 16.39
N TRP A 385 -8.66 10.29 15.57
CA TRP A 385 -9.12 8.96 16.00
C TRP A 385 -8.00 8.07 16.59
N LYS A 386 -6.75 8.25 16.19
CA LYS A 386 -5.61 7.55 16.81
C LYS A 386 -5.34 8.03 18.22
N CYS A 387 -5.36 9.34 18.45
CA CYS A 387 -5.20 9.92 19.80
C CYS A 387 -6.36 9.50 20.70
N PHE A 388 -7.61 9.54 20.21
CA PHE A 388 -8.78 9.06 20.95
C PHE A 388 -8.54 7.68 21.55
N ARG A 389 -8.26 6.66 20.72
CA ARG A 389 -8.01 5.30 21.22
C ARG A 389 -6.81 5.21 22.15
N LYS A 390 -5.68 5.79 21.77
CA LYS A 390 -4.43 5.70 22.55
C LYS A 390 -4.54 6.40 23.90
N ASN A 391 -5.26 7.50 23.99
CA ASN A 391 -5.51 8.17 25.26
C ASN A 391 -6.35 7.26 26.17
N ILE A 392 -7.40 6.63 25.65
CA ILE A 392 -8.21 5.68 26.42
C ILE A 392 -7.37 4.49 26.91
N PHE A 393 -6.57 3.85 26.03
CA PHE A 393 -5.71 2.74 26.41
C PHE A 393 -4.68 3.10 27.50
N ASN A 394 -4.24 4.35 27.51
CA ASN A 394 -3.28 4.85 28.50
C ASN A 394 -3.95 5.55 29.70
N LYS A 395 -5.29 5.54 29.80
CA LYS A 395 -6.08 6.21 30.83
C LYS A 395 -5.75 7.71 30.93
N LEU A 396 -5.56 8.34 29.77
CA LEU A 396 -5.32 9.77 29.63
C LEU A 396 -6.62 10.50 29.26
N ASP A 397 -6.68 11.79 29.57
CA ASP A 397 -7.81 12.64 29.20
C ASP A 397 -7.94 12.75 27.68
N TRP A 398 -9.16 12.81 27.23
CA TRP A 398 -9.53 13.05 25.84
C TRP A 398 -10.80 13.89 25.77
N GLU A 399 -10.96 14.61 24.68
CA GLU A 399 -12.13 15.44 24.43
C GLU A 399 -12.74 15.07 23.08
N MET A 400 -14.06 15.21 22.97
CA MET A 400 -14.74 15.03 21.72
C MET A 400 -14.38 16.15 20.75
N SER A 401 -13.96 15.79 19.55
CA SER A 401 -13.68 16.71 18.47
C SER A 401 -14.56 16.39 17.25
N PRO A 402 -14.76 17.32 16.32
CA PRO A 402 -15.48 17.03 15.08
C PRO A 402 -14.90 15.87 14.27
N GLU A 403 -13.57 15.66 14.32
CA GLU A 403 -12.93 14.53 13.64
C GLU A 403 -13.22 13.21 14.35
N ILE A 404 -13.21 13.18 15.68
CA ILE A 404 -13.54 12.01 16.49
C ILE A 404 -15.02 11.66 16.32
N SER A 405 -15.92 12.65 16.41
CA SER A 405 -17.35 12.45 16.17
C SER A 405 -17.62 11.86 14.78
N LYS A 406 -17.06 12.47 13.74
CA LYS A 406 -17.15 11.96 12.37
C LYS A 406 -16.56 10.53 12.21
N PHE A 407 -15.50 10.22 12.96
CA PHE A 407 -14.89 8.90 12.95
C PHE A 407 -15.82 7.85 13.58
N LEU A 408 -16.41 8.16 14.74
CA LEU A 408 -17.29 7.24 15.48
C LEU A 408 -18.63 7.01 14.78
N SER A 409 -19.17 8.02 14.11
CA SER A 409 -20.43 7.93 13.36
C SER A 409 -20.32 7.15 12.05
N LYS A 410 -19.10 6.89 11.57
CA LYS A 410 -18.92 6.32 10.23
C LYS A 410 -18.89 4.80 10.26
N ARG A 411 -19.59 4.15 9.31
CA ARG A 411 -19.51 2.70 9.05
C ARG A 411 -18.93 2.44 7.66
N PRO A 412 -18.12 1.39 7.46
CA PRO A 412 -17.52 0.56 8.51
C PRO A 412 -16.68 1.35 9.50
N LEU A 413 -16.73 0.98 10.78
CA LEU A 413 -15.93 1.64 11.81
C LEU A 413 -14.44 1.34 11.56
N LYS A 414 -13.67 2.39 11.38
CA LYS A 414 -12.24 2.26 11.08
C LYS A 414 -11.49 1.66 12.28
N GLN A 415 -10.67 0.61 12.03
CA GLN A 415 -10.00 -0.14 13.08
C GLN A 415 -11.01 -0.63 14.14
N GLY A 416 -12.13 -1.19 13.66
CA GLY A 416 -13.35 -1.42 14.42
C GLY A 416 -13.13 -2.15 15.74
N ILE A 417 -12.43 -3.30 15.74
CA ILE A 417 -12.25 -4.11 16.96
C ILE A 417 -11.45 -3.35 18.04
N ALA A 418 -10.38 -2.66 17.68
CA ALA A 418 -9.61 -1.88 18.65
C ALA A 418 -10.38 -0.63 19.13
N THR A 419 -11.25 -0.08 18.26
CA THR A 419 -12.13 1.04 18.64
C THR A 419 -13.23 0.57 19.58
N LEU A 420 -13.83 -0.59 19.31
CA LEU A 420 -14.81 -1.22 20.21
C LEU A 420 -14.21 -1.48 21.59
N TYR A 421 -13.00 -2.02 21.64
CA TYR A 421 -12.30 -2.21 22.91
C TYR A 421 -12.08 -0.91 23.69
N ALA A 422 -11.70 0.16 22.98
CA ALA A 422 -11.57 1.48 23.61
C ALA A 422 -12.92 1.98 24.16
N LEU A 423 -14.01 1.79 23.43
CA LEU A 423 -15.37 2.14 23.89
C LEU A 423 -15.79 1.31 25.10
N GLN A 424 -15.46 0.00 25.15
CA GLN A 424 -15.70 -0.85 26.31
C GLN A 424 -14.96 -0.32 27.56
N MET A 425 -13.68 0.03 27.43
CA MET A 425 -12.92 0.64 28.54
C MET A 425 -13.56 1.93 29.05
N LEU A 426 -14.11 2.76 28.15
CA LEU A 426 -14.86 3.97 28.55
C LEU A 426 -16.15 3.60 29.27
N TYR A 427 -16.89 2.64 28.72
CA TYR A 427 -18.16 2.18 29.30
C TYR A 427 -17.97 1.58 30.70
N GLU A 428 -16.91 0.83 30.94
CA GLU A 428 -16.57 0.29 32.26
C GLU A 428 -16.37 1.38 33.31
N VAL A 429 -15.77 2.52 32.90
CA VAL A 429 -15.47 3.61 33.85
C VAL A 429 -16.64 4.59 34.00
N LYS A 430 -17.30 4.98 32.92
CA LYS A 430 -18.29 6.05 32.89
C LYS A 430 -19.74 5.55 32.81
N GLN A 431 -19.95 4.25 32.51
CA GLN A 431 -21.24 3.64 32.19
C GLN A 431 -21.94 4.29 30.97
N GLU A 432 -21.19 5.06 30.18
CA GLU A 432 -21.65 5.81 29.01
C GLU A 432 -20.64 5.70 27.88
N ILE A 433 -21.13 5.75 26.65
CA ILE A 433 -20.32 5.85 25.43
C ILE A 433 -20.77 7.08 24.64
N PRO A 434 -19.91 7.62 23.75
CA PRO A 434 -20.31 8.70 22.86
C PRO A 434 -21.57 8.35 22.06
N GLU A 435 -22.45 9.33 21.88
CA GLU A 435 -23.72 9.17 21.15
C GLU A 435 -23.51 8.65 19.73
N GLU A 436 -22.43 9.05 19.10
CA GLU A 436 -22.04 8.62 17.76
C GLU A 436 -21.77 7.11 17.63
N ALA A 437 -21.60 6.43 18.75
CA ALA A 437 -21.37 4.97 18.80
C ALA A 437 -22.56 4.20 19.46
N ASN A 438 -23.73 4.83 19.62
CA ASN A 438 -24.88 4.21 20.29
C ASN A 438 -25.37 2.92 19.65
N ASP A 439 -25.22 2.77 18.34
CA ASP A 439 -25.51 1.53 17.58
C ASP A 439 -24.64 0.34 18.01
N LEU A 440 -23.51 0.57 18.67
CA LEU A 440 -22.63 -0.47 19.18
C LEU A 440 -22.95 -0.88 20.63
N LYS A 441 -23.97 -0.28 21.26
CA LYS A 441 -24.29 -0.49 22.67
C LYS A 441 -24.58 -1.95 23.03
N SER A 442 -25.19 -2.69 22.10
CA SER A 442 -25.51 -4.11 22.28
C SER A 442 -24.28 -5.01 22.42
N ILE A 443 -23.14 -4.60 21.85
CA ILE A 443 -21.88 -5.37 21.87
C ILE A 443 -20.85 -4.84 22.87
N MET A 444 -21.23 -3.88 23.74
CA MET A 444 -20.30 -3.36 24.78
C MET A 444 -19.90 -4.42 25.82
N LYS A 445 -20.62 -5.55 25.90
CA LYS A 445 -20.30 -6.68 26.79
C LYS A 445 -19.62 -7.85 26.07
N ALA A 446 -19.30 -7.69 24.78
CA ALA A 446 -18.59 -8.72 24.04
C ALA A 446 -17.20 -8.98 24.66
N ASP A 447 -16.81 -10.25 24.75
CA ASP A 447 -15.49 -10.61 25.27
C ASP A 447 -14.40 -10.28 24.24
N LEU A 448 -13.63 -9.25 24.53
CA LEU A 448 -12.47 -8.82 23.74
C LEU A 448 -11.13 -8.99 24.51
N ASP A 449 -11.12 -9.79 25.61
CA ASP A 449 -9.91 -10.00 26.40
C ASP A 449 -8.76 -10.60 25.57
N PHE A 450 -9.07 -11.29 24.48
CA PHE A 450 -8.06 -11.78 23.55
C PHE A 450 -7.15 -10.66 23.01
N LEU A 451 -7.57 -9.40 22.98
CA LEU A 451 -6.76 -8.26 22.57
C LEU A 451 -5.63 -7.94 23.57
N ASN A 452 -5.66 -8.50 24.79
CA ASN A 452 -4.57 -8.41 25.76
C ASN A 452 -3.51 -9.52 25.60
N ARG A 453 -3.68 -10.38 24.60
CA ARG A 453 -2.86 -11.57 24.36
C ARG A 453 -2.33 -11.56 22.93
N TYR A 454 -1.35 -12.44 22.61
CA TYR A 454 -0.84 -12.51 21.24
C TYR A 454 -1.36 -13.72 20.47
N TRP A 455 -1.54 -13.57 19.18
CA TRP A 455 -1.98 -14.62 18.24
C TRP A 455 -0.77 -15.44 17.76
N ALA A 456 -0.61 -16.66 18.32
CA ALA A 456 0.56 -17.51 18.09
C ALA A 456 0.80 -17.89 16.59
N PRO A 457 -0.22 -18.16 15.75
CA PRO A 457 0.02 -18.42 14.32
C PRO A 457 0.76 -17.31 13.57
N SER A 458 0.75 -16.08 14.06
CA SER A 458 1.51 -14.96 13.48
C SER A 458 3.02 -15.14 13.54
N LEU A 459 3.53 -16.06 14.38
CA LEU A 459 4.95 -16.37 14.46
C LEU A 459 5.51 -16.92 13.13
N GLU A 460 4.65 -17.42 12.25
CA GLU A 460 5.04 -17.82 10.90
C GLU A 460 5.45 -16.64 10.00
N LEU A 461 5.02 -15.42 10.34
CA LEU A 461 5.42 -14.18 9.68
C LEU A 461 6.79 -13.67 10.14
N ILE A 462 7.49 -14.44 10.97
CA ILE A 462 8.81 -14.15 11.49
C ILE A 462 9.81 -15.12 10.84
N PRO A 463 10.92 -14.62 10.26
CA PRO A 463 11.97 -15.48 9.72
C PRO A 463 12.46 -16.49 10.76
N LEU A 464 12.69 -17.74 10.34
CA LEU A 464 13.06 -18.85 11.24
C LEU A 464 14.22 -18.47 12.17
N LYS A 465 15.23 -17.78 11.65
CA LYS A 465 16.41 -17.30 12.43
C LYS A 465 16.02 -16.50 13.68
N TYR A 466 14.91 -15.77 13.65
CA TYR A 466 14.50 -14.83 14.70
C TYR A 466 13.28 -15.28 15.49
N ARG A 467 12.60 -16.33 15.04
CA ARG A 467 11.28 -16.75 15.56
C ARG A 467 11.33 -17.11 17.04
N GLU A 468 12.25 -17.95 17.44
CA GLU A 468 12.35 -18.42 18.83
C GLU A 468 12.67 -17.27 19.80
N SER A 469 13.64 -16.44 19.47
CA SER A 469 14.03 -15.30 20.33
C SER A 469 12.88 -14.29 20.47
N THR A 470 12.15 -14.01 19.38
CA THR A 470 10.98 -13.12 19.40
C THR A 470 9.85 -13.71 20.24
N MET A 471 9.53 -14.98 20.02
CA MET A 471 8.51 -15.70 20.80
C MET A 471 8.83 -15.67 22.30
N LYS A 472 10.08 -15.93 22.69
CA LYS A 472 10.52 -15.87 24.09
C LYS A 472 10.27 -14.49 24.70
N LYS A 473 10.58 -13.41 23.97
CA LYS A 473 10.34 -12.03 24.42
C LYS A 473 8.84 -11.72 24.54
N ILE A 474 8.02 -12.17 23.60
CA ILE A 474 6.56 -11.98 23.68
C ILE A 474 5.99 -12.70 24.90
N ASN A 475 6.34 -13.99 25.09
CA ASN A 475 5.85 -14.80 26.20
C ASN A 475 6.26 -14.26 27.58
N ALA A 476 7.36 -13.53 27.68
CA ALA A 476 7.77 -12.85 28.92
C ALA A 476 6.86 -11.65 29.28
N ILE A 477 6.04 -11.18 28.33
CA ILE A 477 5.20 -9.99 28.51
C ILE A 477 3.72 -10.33 28.55
N VAL A 478 3.23 -11.17 27.63
CA VAL A 478 1.82 -11.54 27.46
C VAL A 478 1.65 -13.03 27.14
N SER A 479 0.49 -13.59 27.51
CA SER A 479 0.12 -14.96 27.16
C SER A 479 -0.40 -15.04 25.71
N LYS A 480 -0.49 -16.26 25.19
CA LYS A 480 -1.09 -16.50 23.86
C LYS A 480 -2.63 -16.49 23.93
N ILE A 481 -3.23 -16.19 22.79
CA ILE A 481 -4.67 -16.31 22.59
C ILE A 481 -5.02 -17.80 22.52
N GLU A 482 -5.98 -18.23 23.35
CA GLU A 482 -6.42 -19.64 23.41
C GLU A 482 -7.63 -19.90 22.50
N ILE A 483 -8.37 -18.87 22.11
CA ILE A 483 -9.50 -19.00 21.19
C ILE A 483 -9.02 -18.98 19.74
N ASP A 484 -9.80 -19.60 18.87
CA ASP A 484 -9.62 -19.44 17.44
C ASP A 484 -10.19 -18.08 16.99
N LEU A 485 -9.34 -17.18 16.51
CA LEU A 485 -9.77 -15.87 16.01
C LEU A 485 -10.75 -15.98 14.84
N TYR A 486 -10.72 -17.07 14.07
CA TYR A 486 -11.63 -17.27 12.95
C TYR A 486 -13.04 -17.66 13.39
N SER A 487 -13.20 -18.08 14.64
CA SER A 487 -14.50 -18.39 15.26
C SER A 487 -15.16 -17.20 15.96
N LEU A 488 -14.56 -16.01 15.92
CA LEU A 488 -15.13 -14.82 16.53
C LEU A 488 -16.52 -14.51 15.98
N ASP A 489 -17.37 -14.01 16.88
CA ASP A 489 -18.77 -13.72 16.62
C ASP A 489 -18.98 -12.81 15.41
N ASN A 490 -19.72 -13.33 14.44
CA ASN A 490 -20.07 -12.59 13.24
C ASN A 490 -20.96 -11.36 13.54
N GLU A 491 -21.71 -11.34 14.63
CA GLU A 491 -22.54 -10.21 15.03
C GLU A 491 -21.69 -8.97 15.35
N ILE A 492 -20.59 -9.14 16.09
CA ILE A 492 -19.65 -8.06 16.39
C ILE A 492 -19.18 -7.40 15.09
N PHE A 493 -18.72 -8.22 14.15
CA PHE A 493 -18.19 -7.69 12.90
C PHE A 493 -19.27 -7.09 12.00
N ARG A 494 -20.50 -7.63 12.02
CA ARG A 494 -21.63 -7.03 11.28
C ARG A 494 -21.92 -5.63 11.79
N LEU A 495 -22.08 -5.44 13.07
CA LEU A 495 -22.34 -4.13 13.68
C LEU A 495 -21.18 -3.14 13.43
N LEU A 496 -19.94 -3.60 13.51
CA LEU A 496 -18.79 -2.75 13.17
C LEU A 496 -18.76 -2.31 11.69
N ARG A 497 -19.40 -3.06 10.80
CA ARG A 497 -19.60 -2.69 9.40
C ARG A 497 -20.83 -1.85 9.15
N GLY A 498 -21.78 -1.80 10.10
CA GLY A 498 -23.09 -1.15 9.96
C GLY A 498 -24.11 -2.00 9.20
N GLU A 499 -24.03 -3.33 9.36
CA GLU A 499 -24.93 -4.34 8.77
C GLU A 499 -25.96 -4.85 9.78
#